data_044ebe87358e54fc6d03be30511cfb54
#
_entry.id   044ebe87358e54fc6d03be30511cfb54
#
_cell.length_a   1.000
_cell.length_b   1.000
_cell.length_c   1.000
_cell.angle_alpha   90.00
_cell.angle_beta   90.00
_cell.angle_gamma   90.00
#
_symmetry.space_group_name_H-M   'P 1'
#
loop_
_entity.id
_entity.type
_entity.pdbx_description
1 polymer ?
#
loop_
_entity_poly.entity_id
_entity_poly.type
_entity_poly.pdbx_seq_one_letter_code
_entity_poly.pdbx_strand_id
1 'polypeptide(L)'
;MDGVTWDVMSAYEFVNNLNHVALSKPYTQKGSGRFMCDEMENALIEAGVNFVYDVEVENVEYMDDTYKASLSNNTTIDDGYLFLCIDNSPALKLLGDNWGPEADKKVRESTYGAINVLLDYNEPVKIKSDLEIAATTSWNLQPRVLSDGKTISCVICKITREILSNTPEMLKLEVIEQLGLPPPEDIRIGWGADWNENDGWTFSQSSGVLSLYGQLPFFGKCSKVAMCGMMSPRHTPYSSIESAVEVSRSLSHQCFGTRKPIKPFTVSQLVILLLMILIVIILVYRNRHQ
;
A
#
# COMPACT_ATOMS: atom_id res chain seq x y z
N MET A 1 3.63 5.30 10.11
CA MET A 1 4.18 5.83 8.86
C MET A 1 4.84 4.67 8.15
N ASP A 2 4.98 4.74 6.85
CA ASP A 2 5.34 3.60 6.00
C ASP A 2 6.79 3.07 6.13
N GLY A 3 7.49 3.37 7.22
CA GLY A 3 8.83 2.85 7.50
C GLY A 3 9.96 3.38 6.60
N VAL A 4 9.67 4.32 5.73
CA VAL A 4 10.64 4.94 4.83
C VAL A 4 11.42 6.02 5.55
N THR A 5 12.72 6.10 5.29
CA THR A 5 13.57 7.16 5.84
C THR A 5 13.26 8.51 5.18
N TRP A 6 13.40 9.57 5.94
CA TRP A 6 13.09 10.94 5.50
C TRP A 6 13.92 11.42 4.29
N ASP A 7 15.06 10.80 4.01
CA ASP A 7 15.98 11.12 2.92
C ASP A 7 15.54 10.58 1.55
N VAL A 8 14.58 9.64 1.51
CA VAL A 8 14.05 9.09 0.27
C VAL A 8 12.59 9.47 0.01
N MET A 9 11.85 9.86 1.03
CA MET A 9 10.47 10.35 0.88
C MET A 9 10.47 11.79 0.39
N SER A 10 9.58 12.16 -0.52
CA SER A 10 9.43 13.56 -0.91
C SER A 10 8.94 14.40 0.27
N ALA A 11 9.47 15.64 0.41
CA ALA A 11 9.03 16.56 1.45
C ALA A 11 7.51 16.83 1.39
N TYR A 12 6.94 16.85 0.19
CA TYR A 12 5.51 16.99 -0.01
C TYR A 12 4.74 15.83 0.62
N GLU A 13 5.15 14.60 0.35
CA GLU A 13 4.47 13.41 0.90
C GLU A 13 4.66 13.31 2.42
N PHE A 14 5.82 13.68 2.94
CA PHE A 14 6.02 13.74 4.38
C PHE A 14 5.04 14.69 5.06
N VAL A 15 4.91 15.92 4.54
CA VAL A 15 3.95 16.92 5.07
C VAL A 15 2.52 16.45 4.87
N ASN A 16 2.20 15.84 3.72
CA ASN A 16 0.88 15.33 3.40
C ASN A 16 0.50 14.16 4.34
N ASN A 17 1.42 13.25 4.64
CA ASN A 17 1.24 12.21 5.64
C ASN A 17 0.92 12.79 7.02
N LEU A 18 1.72 13.76 7.49
CA LEU A 18 1.46 14.42 8.77
C LEU A 18 0.09 15.10 8.80
N ASN A 19 -0.29 15.74 7.70
CA ASN A 19 -1.56 16.44 7.55
C ASN A 19 -2.78 15.50 7.70
N HIS A 20 -2.64 14.26 7.31
CA HIS A 20 -3.69 13.22 7.44
C HIS A 20 -3.62 12.49 8.78
N VAL A 21 -2.42 12.05 9.19
CA VAL A 21 -2.25 11.20 10.38
C VAL A 21 -2.52 11.94 11.69
N ALA A 22 -2.18 13.24 11.78
CA ALA A 22 -2.28 14.00 13.02
C ALA A 22 -3.70 14.13 13.58
N LEU A 23 -4.74 14.02 12.74
CA LEU A 23 -6.14 14.03 13.15
C LEU A 23 -6.80 12.65 13.05
N SER A 24 -6.08 11.63 12.59
CA SER A 24 -6.63 10.29 12.46
C SER A 24 -6.52 9.52 13.77
N LYS A 25 -7.53 8.69 14.03
CA LYS A 25 -7.47 7.68 15.08
C LYS A 25 -7.22 6.34 14.41
N PRO A 26 -6.04 5.73 14.60
CA PRO A 26 -5.77 4.42 14.03
C PRO A 26 -6.65 3.37 14.70
N TYR A 27 -7.22 2.50 13.90
CA TYR A 27 -7.96 1.33 14.35
C TYR A 27 -7.22 0.09 13.85
N THR A 28 -7.02 -0.87 14.72
CA THR A 28 -6.59 -2.22 14.35
C THR A 28 -7.77 -3.14 14.47
N GLN A 29 -7.95 -4.01 13.47
CA GLN A 29 -9.00 -5.01 13.56
C GLN A 29 -8.67 -6.04 14.64
N LYS A 30 -9.71 -6.59 15.25
CA LYS A 30 -9.58 -7.68 16.20
C LYS A 30 -9.41 -8.99 15.41
N GLY A 31 -8.29 -9.65 15.59
CA GLY A 31 -7.91 -10.85 14.82
C GLY A 31 -6.92 -10.55 13.68
N SER A 32 -6.76 -11.47 12.76
CA SER A 32 -5.86 -11.33 11.59
C SER A 32 -6.48 -10.47 10.48
N GLY A 33 -5.63 -9.95 9.56
CA GLY A 33 -6.08 -9.24 8.37
C GLY A 33 -7.03 -10.07 7.50
N ARG A 34 -6.92 -11.38 7.57
CA ARG A 34 -7.77 -12.32 6.86
C ARG A 34 -9.24 -12.23 7.26
N PHE A 35 -9.54 -12.03 8.56
CA PHE A 35 -10.92 -11.93 9.04
C PHE A 35 -11.76 -10.91 8.24
N MET A 36 -11.22 -9.73 7.99
CA MET A 36 -11.93 -8.71 7.22
C MET A 36 -12.10 -9.12 5.74
N CYS A 37 -11.09 -9.78 5.15
CA CYS A 37 -11.19 -10.26 3.78
C CYS A 37 -12.26 -11.35 3.66
N ASP A 38 -12.30 -12.29 4.59
CA ASP A 38 -13.29 -13.38 4.62
C ASP A 38 -14.73 -12.83 4.77
N GLU A 39 -14.94 -11.83 5.64
CA GLU A 39 -16.26 -11.19 5.81
C GLU A 39 -16.68 -10.41 4.55
N MET A 40 -15.76 -9.71 3.90
CA MET A 40 -16.05 -9.01 2.64
C MET A 40 -16.36 -9.98 1.52
N GLU A 41 -15.62 -11.07 1.41
CA GLU A 41 -15.84 -12.12 0.42
C GLU A 41 -17.23 -12.76 0.58
N ASN A 42 -17.59 -13.14 1.82
CA ASN A 42 -18.91 -13.70 2.12
C ASN A 42 -20.03 -12.73 1.71
N ALA A 43 -19.90 -11.45 2.06
CA ALA A 43 -20.89 -10.44 1.69
C ALA A 43 -21.01 -10.25 0.17
N LEU A 44 -19.90 -10.36 -0.57
CA LEU A 44 -19.90 -10.26 -2.02
C LEU A 44 -20.51 -11.50 -2.68
N ILE A 45 -20.25 -12.69 -2.15
CA ILE A 45 -20.89 -13.95 -2.60
C ILE A 45 -22.41 -13.87 -2.39
N GLU A 46 -22.87 -13.41 -1.22
CA GLU A 46 -24.28 -13.18 -0.95
C GLU A 46 -24.92 -12.15 -1.90
N ALA A 47 -24.15 -11.17 -2.35
CA ALA A 47 -24.56 -10.18 -3.36
C ALA A 47 -24.52 -10.72 -4.81
N GLY A 48 -24.14 -11.99 -5.02
CA GLY A 48 -24.10 -12.64 -6.32
C GLY A 48 -22.81 -12.44 -7.11
N VAL A 49 -21.73 -12.01 -6.45
CA VAL A 49 -20.41 -11.95 -7.09
C VAL A 49 -19.84 -13.36 -7.23
N ASN A 50 -19.33 -13.69 -8.41
CA ASN A 50 -18.68 -14.95 -8.66
C ASN A 50 -17.16 -14.83 -8.45
N PHE A 51 -16.61 -15.65 -7.57
CA PHE A 51 -15.17 -15.75 -7.32
C PHE A 51 -14.60 -16.95 -8.08
N VAL A 52 -13.51 -16.72 -8.80
CA VAL A 52 -12.76 -17.77 -9.50
C VAL A 52 -11.34 -17.75 -8.93
N TYR A 53 -10.96 -18.81 -8.25
CA TYR A 53 -9.66 -18.98 -7.62
C TYR A 53 -8.72 -19.80 -8.49
N ASP A 54 -7.43 -19.73 -8.20
CA ASP A 54 -6.37 -20.49 -8.85
C ASP A 54 -6.31 -20.27 -10.38
N VAL A 55 -6.71 -19.06 -10.82
CA VAL A 55 -6.69 -18.65 -12.22
C VAL A 55 -5.92 -17.33 -12.35
N GLU A 56 -4.93 -17.30 -13.22
CA GLU A 56 -4.13 -16.13 -13.53
C GLU A 56 -4.58 -15.47 -14.82
N VAL A 57 -4.45 -14.14 -14.89
CA VAL A 57 -4.55 -13.38 -16.13
C VAL A 57 -3.17 -13.40 -16.81
N GLU A 58 -3.05 -14.15 -17.88
CA GLU A 58 -1.77 -14.35 -18.60
C GLU A 58 -1.46 -13.22 -19.57
N ASN A 59 -2.49 -12.68 -20.21
CA ASN A 59 -2.35 -11.64 -21.23
C ASN A 59 -3.60 -10.77 -21.32
N VAL A 60 -3.43 -9.50 -21.64
CA VAL A 60 -4.51 -8.58 -21.96
C VAL A 60 -4.18 -7.84 -23.25
N GLU A 61 -4.89 -8.18 -24.32
CA GLU A 61 -4.87 -7.45 -25.57
C GLU A 61 -5.96 -6.37 -25.55
N TYR A 62 -5.67 -5.19 -26.05
CA TYR A 62 -6.66 -4.12 -26.10
C TYR A 62 -6.53 -3.30 -27.40
N MET A 63 -7.66 -2.77 -27.84
CA MET A 63 -7.74 -1.86 -28.98
C MET A 63 -8.88 -0.86 -28.70
N ASP A 64 -8.52 0.41 -28.53
CA ASP A 64 -9.47 1.50 -28.24
C ASP A 64 -10.40 1.14 -27.04
N ASP A 65 -11.67 0.88 -27.33
CA ASP A 65 -12.71 0.60 -26.32
C ASP A 65 -12.98 -0.90 -26.12
N THR A 66 -12.13 -1.78 -26.61
CA THR A 66 -12.27 -3.22 -26.48
C THR A 66 -11.04 -3.84 -25.85
N TYR A 67 -11.21 -4.95 -25.16
CA TYR A 67 -10.12 -5.76 -24.66
C TYR A 67 -10.44 -7.25 -24.73
N LYS A 68 -9.41 -8.07 -24.63
CA LYS A 68 -9.50 -9.51 -24.48
C LYS A 68 -8.46 -9.95 -23.45
N ALA A 69 -8.91 -10.44 -22.31
CA ALA A 69 -8.06 -11.01 -21.27
C ALA A 69 -8.05 -12.54 -21.40
N SER A 70 -6.87 -13.14 -21.53
CA SER A 70 -6.67 -14.59 -21.57
C SER A 70 -6.28 -15.08 -20.19
N LEU A 71 -6.92 -16.16 -19.76
CA LEU A 71 -6.76 -16.76 -18.42
C LEU A 71 -6.02 -18.11 -18.52
N SER A 72 -5.30 -18.47 -17.45
CA SER A 72 -4.52 -19.72 -17.36
C SER A 72 -5.34 -21.00 -17.50
N ASN A 73 -6.65 -20.93 -17.31
CA ASN A 73 -7.58 -22.03 -17.55
C ASN A 73 -8.13 -22.10 -19.00
N ASN A 74 -7.52 -21.40 -19.94
CA ASN A 74 -7.91 -21.28 -21.34
C ASN A 74 -9.26 -20.58 -21.60
N THR A 75 -9.81 -19.88 -20.63
CA THR A 75 -10.98 -19.01 -20.82
C THR A 75 -10.56 -17.59 -21.20
N THR A 76 -11.49 -16.81 -21.74
CA THR A 76 -11.28 -15.40 -22.06
C THR A 76 -12.38 -14.53 -21.50
N ILE A 77 -12.02 -13.28 -21.16
CA ILE A 77 -12.94 -12.24 -20.74
C ILE A 77 -12.79 -11.08 -21.71
N ASP A 78 -13.87 -10.65 -22.34
CA ASP A 78 -13.88 -9.60 -23.39
C ASP A 78 -15.09 -8.65 -23.28
N ASP A 79 -15.89 -8.74 -22.23
CA ASP A 79 -17.09 -7.93 -22.02
C ASP A 79 -17.02 -7.11 -20.71
N GLY A 80 -17.76 -6.01 -20.67
CA GLY A 80 -17.84 -5.11 -19.53
C GLY A 80 -16.59 -4.26 -19.30
N TYR A 81 -16.25 -4.06 -18.04
CA TYR A 81 -15.01 -3.41 -17.61
C TYR A 81 -14.06 -4.44 -16.99
N LEU A 82 -12.78 -4.32 -17.31
CA LEU A 82 -11.71 -5.06 -16.64
C LEU A 82 -11.04 -4.14 -15.60
N PHE A 83 -11.11 -4.48 -14.33
CA PHE A 83 -10.43 -3.77 -13.24
C PHE A 83 -9.26 -4.60 -12.73
N LEU A 84 -8.04 -4.13 -12.95
CA LEU A 84 -6.83 -4.77 -12.42
C LEU A 84 -6.56 -4.24 -11.01
N CYS A 85 -7.04 -4.96 -10.01
CA CYS A 85 -6.87 -4.64 -8.58
C CYS A 85 -5.62 -5.32 -8.00
N ILE A 86 -4.53 -5.26 -8.71
CA ILE A 86 -3.21 -5.80 -8.38
C ILE A 86 -2.19 -4.68 -8.24
N ASP A 87 -0.96 -5.00 -7.83
CA ASP A 87 0.12 -4.01 -7.81
C ASP A 87 0.34 -3.42 -9.22
N ASN A 88 0.76 -2.18 -9.26
CA ASN A 88 0.92 -1.43 -10.50
C ASN A 88 1.98 -2.03 -11.42
N SER A 89 3.07 -2.57 -10.90
CA SER A 89 4.12 -3.17 -11.73
C SER A 89 3.64 -4.39 -12.52
N PRO A 90 2.99 -5.41 -11.92
CA PRO A 90 2.39 -6.49 -12.71
C PRO A 90 1.27 -6.02 -13.64
N ALA A 91 0.45 -5.03 -13.23
CA ALA A 91 -0.58 -4.47 -14.11
C ALA A 91 0.01 -3.81 -15.35
N LEU A 92 1.11 -3.07 -15.21
CA LEU A 92 1.81 -2.44 -16.32
C LEU A 92 2.48 -3.47 -17.23
N LYS A 93 2.97 -4.59 -16.70
CA LYS A 93 3.50 -5.68 -17.52
C LYS A 93 2.43 -6.32 -18.39
N LEU A 94 1.21 -6.50 -17.87
CA LEU A 94 0.08 -7.08 -18.62
C LEU A 94 -0.42 -6.14 -19.73
N LEU A 95 -0.37 -4.83 -19.51
CA LEU A 95 -1.00 -3.84 -20.38
C LEU A 95 -0.02 -3.00 -21.19
N GLY A 96 1.28 -3.27 -21.07
CA GLY A 96 2.32 -2.60 -21.84
C GLY A 96 2.24 -1.08 -21.74
N ASP A 97 2.08 -0.41 -22.87
CA ASP A 97 2.09 1.04 -22.98
C ASP A 97 0.71 1.71 -22.83
N ASN A 98 -0.27 1.02 -22.26
CA ASN A 98 -1.63 1.56 -22.08
C ASN A 98 -1.66 2.91 -21.37
N TRP A 99 -0.79 3.12 -20.40
CA TRP A 99 -0.60 4.40 -19.68
C TRP A 99 0.59 5.23 -20.20
N GLY A 100 1.14 4.86 -21.32
CA GLY A 100 2.30 5.50 -21.95
C GLY A 100 3.64 4.87 -21.55
N PRO A 101 4.70 5.13 -22.33
CA PRO A 101 5.99 4.46 -22.20
C PRO A 101 6.72 4.77 -20.88
N GLU A 102 6.43 5.89 -20.25
CA GLU A 102 7.08 6.30 -18.99
C GLU A 102 6.34 5.82 -17.72
N ALA A 103 5.20 5.14 -17.88
CA ALA A 103 4.35 4.76 -16.74
C ALA A 103 5.09 3.83 -15.76
N ASP A 104 5.78 2.82 -16.27
CA ASP A 104 6.54 1.88 -15.45
C ASP A 104 7.69 2.57 -14.68
N LYS A 105 8.43 3.45 -15.34
CA LYS A 105 9.48 4.26 -14.71
C LYS A 105 8.90 5.13 -13.59
N LYS A 106 7.79 5.81 -13.87
CA LYS A 106 7.10 6.68 -12.92
C LYS A 106 6.65 5.93 -11.67
N VAL A 107 6.08 4.74 -11.82
CA VAL A 107 5.68 3.87 -10.71
C VAL A 107 6.89 3.45 -9.90
N ARG A 108 7.95 2.94 -10.53
CA ARG A 108 9.17 2.50 -9.85
C ARG A 108 9.88 3.61 -9.07
N GLU A 109 9.90 4.83 -9.60
CA GLU A 109 10.51 5.99 -8.93
C GLU A 109 9.64 6.53 -7.78
N SER A 110 8.35 6.19 -7.75
CA SER A 110 7.38 6.68 -6.77
C SER A 110 6.99 5.64 -5.71
N THR A 111 7.51 4.43 -5.79
CA THR A 111 7.22 3.34 -4.85
C THR A 111 8.51 2.72 -4.31
N TYR A 112 8.39 1.91 -3.28
CA TYR A 112 9.52 1.15 -2.72
C TYR A 112 9.10 -0.27 -2.35
N GLY A 113 10.06 -1.19 -2.40
CA GLY A 113 9.94 -2.52 -1.85
C GLY A 113 10.41 -2.59 -0.41
N ALA A 114 9.99 -3.62 0.32
CA ALA A 114 10.51 -3.94 1.65
C ALA A 114 10.71 -5.45 1.78
N ILE A 115 11.62 -5.86 2.65
CA ILE A 115 11.82 -7.26 2.98
C ILE A 115 11.15 -7.51 4.33
N ASN A 116 10.26 -8.47 4.38
CA ASN A 116 9.62 -8.91 5.61
C ASN A 116 10.25 -10.22 6.08
N VAL A 117 10.70 -10.25 7.32
CA VAL A 117 11.23 -11.46 7.97
C VAL A 117 10.23 -11.90 9.02
N LEU A 118 9.78 -13.13 8.93
CA LEU A 118 8.90 -13.76 9.92
C LEU A 118 9.73 -14.62 10.85
N LEU A 119 9.61 -14.38 12.15
CA LEU A 119 10.31 -15.09 13.22
C LEU A 119 9.26 -15.83 14.04
N ASP A 120 9.27 -17.14 14.01
CA ASP A 120 8.31 -18.00 14.70
C ASP A 120 8.93 -18.58 15.98
N TYR A 121 8.23 -18.47 17.12
CA TYR A 121 8.65 -18.92 18.45
C TYR A 121 7.65 -19.90 19.04
N ASN A 122 8.12 -20.85 19.86
CA ASN A 122 7.24 -21.78 20.58
C ASN A 122 6.43 -21.11 21.67
N GLU A 123 6.99 -20.07 22.29
CA GLU A 123 6.38 -19.32 23.38
C GLU A 123 6.14 -17.86 23.00
N PRO A 124 5.17 -17.20 23.64
CA PRO A 124 4.89 -15.78 23.40
C PRO A 124 6.12 -14.90 23.65
N VAL A 125 6.41 -14.03 22.70
CA VAL A 125 7.56 -13.11 22.76
C VAL A 125 7.08 -11.69 23.04
N LYS A 126 7.82 -11.00 23.91
CA LYS A 126 7.62 -9.57 24.16
C LYS A 126 8.76 -8.80 23.49
N ILE A 127 8.40 -7.83 22.70
CA ILE A 127 9.34 -6.88 22.09
C ILE A 127 9.20 -5.50 22.72
N LYS A 128 10.24 -4.69 22.57
CA LYS A 128 10.17 -3.25 22.86
C LYS A 128 9.20 -2.56 21.90
N SER A 129 8.89 -1.29 22.14
CA SER A 129 8.01 -0.56 21.22
C SER A 129 8.63 -0.45 19.82
N ASP A 130 7.79 -0.51 18.80
CA ASP A 130 8.20 -0.43 17.39
C ASP A 130 9.04 0.83 17.12
N LEU A 131 8.70 1.96 17.75
CA LEU A 131 9.43 3.22 17.61
C LEU A 131 10.82 3.16 18.22
N GLU A 132 10.98 2.50 19.37
CA GLU A 132 12.29 2.34 20.03
C GLU A 132 13.20 1.47 19.17
N ILE A 133 12.69 0.37 18.65
CA ILE A 133 13.44 -0.54 17.79
C ILE A 133 13.81 0.13 16.47
N ALA A 134 12.88 0.82 15.82
CA ALA A 134 13.17 1.54 14.58
C ALA A 134 14.23 2.63 14.76
N ALA A 135 14.25 3.29 15.94
CA ALA A 135 15.23 4.33 16.23
C ALA A 135 16.63 3.77 16.59
N THR A 136 16.73 2.54 17.10
CA THR A 136 17.96 1.95 17.63
C THR A 136 18.63 0.95 16.71
N THR A 137 17.92 0.41 15.72
CA THR A 137 18.46 -0.54 14.76
C THR A 137 19.02 0.15 13.51
N SER A 138 20.14 -0.34 12.98
CA SER A 138 20.81 0.26 11.81
C SER A 138 19.97 0.14 10.53
N TRP A 139 19.12 -0.87 10.44
CA TRP A 139 18.24 -1.13 9.30
C TRP A 139 16.83 -0.55 9.46
N ASN A 140 16.56 0.22 10.49
CA ASN A 140 15.25 0.77 10.81
C ASN A 140 14.17 -0.33 10.84
N LEU A 141 14.44 -1.38 11.62
CA LEU A 141 13.57 -2.54 11.72
C LEU A 141 12.22 -2.18 12.33
N GLN A 142 11.15 -2.71 11.75
CA GLN A 142 9.79 -2.53 12.25
C GLN A 142 9.18 -3.89 12.60
N PRO A 143 9.44 -4.40 13.80
CA PRO A 143 8.88 -5.66 14.26
C PRO A 143 7.47 -5.47 14.80
N ARG A 144 6.62 -6.43 14.52
CA ARG A 144 5.26 -6.50 15.06
C ARG A 144 4.95 -7.91 15.52
N VAL A 145 4.53 -8.05 16.75
CA VAL A 145 4.01 -9.34 17.25
C VAL A 145 2.64 -9.57 16.64
N LEU A 146 2.44 -10.71 15.98
CA LEU A 146 1.16 -11.07 15.39
C LEU A 146 0.15 -11.51 16.46
N SER A 147 -1.09 -11.74 16.07
CA SER A 147 -2.20 -12.05 16.98
C SER A 147 -2.04 -13.35 17.75
N ASP A 148 -1.20 -14.26 17.28
CA ASP A 148 -0.84 -15.52 17.97
C ASP A 148 0.10 -15.29 19.16
N GLY A 149 0.69 -14.11 19.28
CA GLY A 149 1.68 -13.75 20.30
C GLY A 149 3.05 -14.41 20.13
N LYS A 150 3.23 -15.25 19.14
CA LYS A 150 4.41 -16.11 18.92
C LYS A 150 5.16 -15.78 17.64
N THR A 151 4.48 -15.24 16.65
CA THR A 151 5.11 -14.82 15.39
C THR A 151 5.42 -13.33 15.42
N ILE A 152 6.66 -12.97 15.09
CA ILE A 152 7.07 -11.59 14.86
C ILE A 152 7.23 -11.37 13.36
N SER A 153 6.47 -10.44 12.81
CA SER A 153 6.67 -9.92 11.46
C SER A 153 7.57 -8.70 11.56
N CYS A 154 8.79 -8.79 11.04
CA CYS A 154 9.78 -7.72 11.05
C CYS A 154 10.01 -7.18 9.65
N VAL A 155 9.62 -5.96 9.40
CA VAL A 155 9.80 -5.30 8.10
C VAL A 155 11.10 -4.49 8.10
N ILE A 156 11.93 -4.73 7.08
CA ILE A 156 13.13 -3.95 6.79
C ILE A 156 12.72 -2.89 5.76
N CYS A 157 12.59 -1.65 6.20
CA CYS A 157 12.08 -0.57 5.35
C CYS A 157 13.17 0.23 4.65
N LYS A 158 14.36 0.31 5.26
CA LYS A 158 15.50 1.00 4.67
C LYS A 158 16.30 0.05 3.78
N ILE A 159 15.85 -0.16 2.55
CA ILE A 159 16.55 -1.02 1.59
C ILE A 159 17.76 -0.27 1.02
N THR A 160 18.94 -0.67 1.46
CA THR A 160 20.23 -0.16 0.96
C THR A 160 20.93 -1.19 0.09
N ARG A 161 21.99 -0.79 -0.64
CA ARG A 161 22.83 -1.74 -1.39
C ARG A 161 23.48 -2.77 -0.48
N GLU A 162 23.84 -2.38 0.73
CA GLU A 162 24.40 -3.28 1.74
C GLU A 162 23.39 -4.39 2.10
N ILE A 163 22.14 -4.03 2.38
CA ILE A 163 21.08 -4.99 2.69
C ILE A 163 20.86 -5.93 1.49
N LEU A 164 20.79 -5.38 0.28
CA LEU A 164 20.57 -6.16 -0.94
C LEU A 164 21.76 -7.09 -1.29
N SER A 165 22.95 -6.88 -0.72
CA SER A 165 24.08 -7.76 -0.89
C SER A 165 24.05 -8.98 0.02
N ASN A 166 23.18 -9.02 1.02
CA ASN A 166 23.04 -10.16 1.92
C ASN A 166 22.20 -11.27 1.26
N THR A 167 22.61 -12.51 1.49
CA THR A 167 21.74 -13.67 1.22
C THR A 167 20.58 -13.70 2.23
N PRO A 168 19.52 -14.46 1.98
CA PRO A 168 18.43 -14.62 2.94
C PRO A 168 18.90 -15.06 4.33
N GLU A 169 19.88 -15.97 4.39
CA GLU A 169 20.44 -16.50 5.64
C GLU A 169 21.17 -15.42 6.43
N MET A 170 22.02 -14.64 5.77
CA MET A 170 22.74 -13.53 6.40
C MET A 170 21.77 -12.47 6.90
N LEU A 171 20.78 -12.14 6.10
CA LEU A 171 19.76 -11.14 6.44
C LEU A 171 18.91 -11.57 7.65
N LYS A 172 18.51 -12.84 7.72
CA LYS A 172 17.77 -13.41 8.84
C LYS A 172 18.57 -13.31 10.15
N LEU A 173 19.85 -13.67 10.12
CA LEU A 173 20.75 -13.60 11.29
C LEU A 173 20.91 -12.17 11.78
N GLU A 174 21.17 -11.24 10.88
CA GLU A 174 21.33 -9.81 11.21
C GLU A 174 20.06 -9.22 11.86
N VAL A 175 18.87 -9.57 11.35
CA VAL A 175 17.61 -9.15 11.95
C VAL A 175 17.47 -9.59 13.40
N ILE A 176 17.80 -10.87 13.71
CA ILE A 176 17.77 -11.39 15.08
C ILE A 176 18.77 -10.63 15.98
N GLU A 177 19.98 -10.41 15.50
CA GLU A 177 21.03 -9.72 16.23
C GLU A 177 20.61 -8.27 16.54
N GLN A 178 20.12 -7.54 15.56
CA GLN A 178 19.67 -6.15 15.76
C GLN A 178 18.45 -6.04 16.68
N LEU A 179 17.56 -7.02 16.67
CA LEU A 179 16.42 -7.07 17.59
C LEU A 179 16.80 -7.46 19.01
N GLY A 180 17.96 -8.10 19.19
CA GLY A 180 18.41 -8.63 20.46
C GLY A 180 17.48 -9.73 21.02
N LEU A 181 16.86 -10.51 20.15
CA LEU A 181 15.94 -11.58 20.47
C LEU A 181 16.65 -12.94 20.57
N PRO A 182 16.08 -13.90 21.33
CA PRO A 182 16.57 -15.27 21.30
C PRO A 182 16.37 -15.87 19.91
N PRO A 183 17.13 -16.92 19.56
CA PRO A 183 16.91 -17.63 18.30
C PRO A 183 15.47 -18.14 18.20
N PRO A 184 14.78 -17.89 17.08
CA PRO A 184 13.44 -18.43 16.85
C PRO A 184 13.53 -19.91 16.41
N GLU A 185 12.40 -20.62 16.45
CA GLU A 185 12.27 -21.98 15.94
C GLU A 185 12.37 -22.03 14.41
N ASP A 186 11.71 -21.07 13.76
CA ASP A 186 11.72 -20.94 12.30
C ASP A 186 11.88 -19.49 11.86
N ILE A 187 12.54 -19.30 10.72
CA ILE A 187 12.76 -18.00 10.12
C ILE A 187 12.52 -18.09 8.62
N ARG A 188 11.59 -17.28 8.14
CA ARG A 188 11.23 -17.25 6.72
C ARG A 188 11.14 -15.82 6.19
N ILE A 189 11.41 -15.69 4.92
CA ILE A 189 11.13 -14.44 4.19
C ILE A 189 9.63 -14.41 3.90
N GLY A 190 9.01 -13.29 4.22
CA GLY A 190 7.60 -13.06 3.93
C GLY A 190 7.36 -12.71 2.46
N TRP A 191 6.11 -12.53 2.13
CA TRP A 191 5.66 -12.21 0.78
C TRP A 191 6.19 -10.86 0.27
N GLY A 192 6.40 -10.79 -1.04
CA GLY A 192 6.71 -9.55 -1.75
C GLY A 192 8.19 -9.34 -2.06
N ALA A 193 9.08 -10.12 -1.44
CA ALA A 193 10.50 -10.13 -1.74
C ALA A 193 10.97 -11.57 -1.99
N ASP A 194 11.64 -11.77 -3.11
CA ASP A 194 12.23 -13.04 -3.50
C ASP A 194 13.72 -12.86 -3.74
N TRP A 195 14.49 -13.91 -3.56
CA TRP A 195 15.93 -13.90 -3.77
C TRP A 195 16.36 -15.09 -4.63
N ASN A 196 17.26 -14.85 -5.56
CA ASN A 196 17.96 -15.89 -6.29
C ASN A 196 19.43 -15.53 -6.51
N GLU A 197 20.26 -16.53 -6.75
CA GLU A 197 21.72 -16.36 -6.86
C GLU A 197 22.15 -15.48 -8.05
N ASN A 198 21.37 -15.42 -9.12
CA ASN A 198 21.72 -14.69 -10.33
C ASN A 198 21.33 -13.21 -10.27
N ASP A 199 20.13 -12.93 -9.77
CA ASP A 199 19.51 -11.59 -9.80
C ASP A 199 19.53 -10.90 -8.42
N GLY A 200 19.86 -11.64 -7.34
CA GLY A 200 19.76 -11.17 -5.96
C GLY A 200 18.31 -10.98 -5.52
N TRP A 201 18.05 -9.93 -4.76
CA TRP A 201 16.70 -9.61 -4.29
C TRP A 201 15.85 -8.96 -5.38
N THR A 202 14.66 -9.49 -5.55
CA THR A 202 13.62 -8.95 -6.43
C THR A 202 12.35 -8.68 -5.63
N PHE A 203 11.56 -7.70 -6.07
CA PHE A 203 10.33 -7.30 -5.38
C PHE A 203 9.15 -7.47 -6.34
N SER A 204 8.25 -8.37 -5.97
CA SER A 204 7.01 -8.63 -6.71
C SER A 204 5.90 -7.65 -6.39
N GLN A 205 6.02 -6.94 -5.27
CA GLN A 205 5.04 -5.96 -4.79
C GLN A 205 5.73 -4.70 -4.29
N SER A 206 5.04 -3.57 -4.46
CA SER A 206 5.39 -2.32 -3.82
C SER A 206 4.87 -2.31 -2.38
N SER A 207 5.72 -2.00 -1.41
CA SER A 207 5.36 -1.96 0.01
C SER A 207 4.75 -0.62 0.41
N GLY A 208 5.04 0.43 -0.33
CA GLY A 208 4.51 1.76 -0.05
C GLY A 208 4.83 2.77 -1.15
N VAL A 209 4.40 4.01 -0.92
CA VAL A 209 4.49 5.12 -1.86
C VAL A 209 5.44 6.19 -1.34
N LEU A 210 6.43 6.56 -2.13
CA LEU A 210 7.35 7.67 -1.86
C LEU A 210 6.77 9.01 -2.28
N SER A 211 5.95 8.99 -3.34
CA SER A 211 5.35 10.19 -3.90
C SER A 211 4.08 9.87 -4.69
N LEU A 212 3.00 10.58 -4.40
CA LEU A 212 1.77 10.54 -5.21
C LEU A 212 1.89 11.32 -6.52
N TYR A 213 2.99 12.04 -6.75
CA TYR A 213 3.26 12.69 -8.03
C TYR A 213 3.30 11.70 -9.21
N GLY A 214 3.66 10.45 -8.93
CA GLY A 214 3.66 9.35 -9.90
C GLY A 214 2.30 8.70 -10.15
N GLN A 215 1.18 9.21 -9.60
CA GLN A 215 -0.14 8.64 -9.86
C GLN A 215 -0.44 8.52 -11.34
N LEU A 216 -1.03 7.39 -11.71
CA LEU A 216 -1.54 7.13 -13.05
C LEU A 216 -3.07 7.26 -13.05
N PRO A 217 -3.69 7.77 -14.11
CA PRO A 217 -5.15 7.79 -14.23
C PRO A 217 -5.70 6.36 -14.18
N PHE A 218 -6.97 6.19 -13.79
CA PHE A 218 -7.58 4.86 -13.79
C PHE A 218 -7.51 4.18 -15.15
N PHE A 219 -7.85 4.89 -16.19
CA PHE A 219 -7.85 4.41 -17.57
C PHE A 219 -6.66 4.96 -18.34
N GLY A 220 -6.09 4.12 -19.19
CA GLY A 220 -5.09 4.50 -20.15
C GLY A 220 -5.71 4.77 -21.53
N LYS A 221 -5.10 4.22 -22.59
CA LYS A 221 -5.60 4.29 -23.96
C LYS A 221 -6.92 3.53 -24.11
N CYS A 222 -7.07 2.38 -23.46
CA CYS A 222 -8.30 1.61 -23.44
C CYS A 222 -9.26 2.11 -22.35
N SER A 223 -10.45 2.55 -22.75
CA SER A 223 -11.47 3.08 -21.83
C SER A 223 -12.21 2.01 -21.01
N LYS A 224 -12.00 0.73 -21.34
CA LYS A 224 -12.64 -0.43 -20.66
C LYS A 224 -11.72 -1.11 -19.66
N VAL A 225 -10.43 -0.80 -19.65
CA VAL A 225 -9.46 -1.42 -18.77
C VAL A 225 -8.92 -0.39 -17.79
N ALA A 226 -9.15 -0.60 -16.51
CA ALA A 226 -8.70 0.29 -15.46
C ALA A 226 -7.71 -0.38 -14.51
N MET A 227 -6.71 0.37 -14.08
CA MET A 227 -5.82 0.02 -12.97
C MET A 227 -6.41 0.55 -11.66
N CYS A 228 -6.57 -0.32 -10.68
CA CYS A 228 -7.10 -0.02 -9.36
C CYS A 228 -6.08 -0.42 -8.27
N GLY A 229 -4.89 0.14 -8.37
CA GLY A 229 -3.75 -0.21 -7.50
C GLY A 229 -3.25 0.98 -6.67
N MET A 230 -2.07 0.79 -6.10
CA MET A 230 -1.44 1.73 -5.16
C MET A 230 -1.18 3.12 -5.76
N MET A 231 -0.91 3.20 -7.08
CA MET A 231 -0.66 4.46 -7.78
C MET A 231 -1.91 5.04 -8.47
N SER A 232 -3.09 4.49 -8.19
CA SER A 232 -4.34 5.05 -8.69
C SER A 232 -4.72 6.35 -7.97
N PRO A 233 -5.54 7.23 -8.60
CA PRO A 233 -5.85 8.54 -8.07
C PRO A 233 -6.55 8.49 -6.71
N ARG A 234 -5.96 9.13 -5.71
CA ARG A 234 -6.48 9.25 -4.36
C ARG A 234 -5.92 10.47 -3.63
N HIS A 235 -6.50 10.79 -2.48
CA HIS A 235 -6.03 11.83 -1.59
C HIS A 235 -5.24 11.25 -0.40
N THR A 236 -5.62 10.07 0.07
CA THR A 236 -4.91 9.39 1.17
C THR A 236 -3.49 9.06 0.72
N PRO A 237 -2.45 9.59 1.38
CA PRO A 237 -1.08 9.49 0.89
C PRO A 237 -0.43 8.12 1.11
N TYR A 238 -0.83 7.39 2.15
CA TYR A 238 -0.23 6.12 2.55
C TYR A 238 -1.02 4.93 2.00
N SER A 239 -0.35 3.79 1.91
CA SER A 239 -0.94 2.51 1.51
C SER A 239 -1.71 1.93 2.69
N SER A 240 -3.03 1.92 2.59
CA SER A 240 -3.92 1.46 3.65
C SER A 240 -5.23 0.94 3.08
N ILE A 241 -6.03 0.28 3.93
CA ILE A 241 -7.39 -0.11 3.59
C ILE A 241 -8.23 1.12 3.21
N GLU A 242 -8.04 2.25 3.90
CA GLU A 242 -8.73 3.51 3.57
C GLU A 242 -8.40 3.98 2.15
N SER A 243 -7.13 3.90 1.76
CA SER A 243 -6.73 4.27 0.40
C SER A 243 -7.33 3.33 -0.65
N ALA A 244 -7.39 2.03 -0.38
CA ALA A 244 -8.02 1.05 -1.25
C ALA A 244 -9.53 1.32 -1.41
N VAL A 245 -10.22 1.62 -0.31
CA VAL A 245 -11.64 2.01 -0.34
C VAL A 245 -11.85 3.32 -1.09
N GLU A 246 -10.98 4.34 -0.90
CA GLU A 246 -11.06 5.60 -1.62
C GLU A 246 -10.90 5.39 -3.13
N VAL A 247 -9.88 4.64 -3.55
CA VAL A 247 -9.61 4.29 -4.94
C VAL A 247 -10.80 3.56 -5.57
N SER A 248 -11.29 2.50 -4.91
CA SER A 248 -12.42 1.70 -5.41
C SER A 248 -13.70 2.51 -5.55
N ARG A 249 -14.01 3.38 -4.60
CA ARG A 249 -15.19 4.27 -4.66
C ARG A 249 -15.04 5.33 -5.74
N SER A 250 -13.85 5.87 -5.93
CA SER A 250 -13.56 6.84 -6.99
C SER A 250 -13.76 6.23 -8.38
N LEU A 251 -13.22 5.01 -8.58
CA LEU A 251 -13.40 4.26 -9.83
C LEU A 251 -14.87 3.89 -10.06
N SER A 252 -15.56 3.35 -9.05
CA SER A 252 -16.98 3.02 -9.16
C SER A 252 -17.85 4.24 -9.46
N HIS A 253 -17.50 5.41 -8.88
CA HIS A 253 -18.20 6.65 -9.20
C HIS A 253 -17.99 7.06 -10.67
N GLN A 254 -16.77 6.93 -11.18
CA GLN A 254 -16.44 7.27 -12.56
C GLN A 254 -17.14 6.35 -13.56
N CYS A 255 -17.20 5.03 -13.28
CA CYS A 255 -17.79 4.04 -14.21
C CYS A 255 -19.31 3.96 -14.13
N PHE A 256 -19.88 4.09 -12.93
CA PHE A 256 -21.28 3.73 -12.65
C PHE A 256 -22.07 4.84 -11.96
N GLY A 257 -21.50 6.03 -11.77
CA GLY A 257 -22.18 7.14 -11.11
C GLY A 257 -22.53 6.90 -9.64
N THR A 258 -21.84 5.97 -8.98
CA THR A 258 -22.07 5.64 -7.57
C THR A 258 -21.70 6.81 -6.65
N ARG A 259 -21.97 6.67 -5.34
CA ARG A 259 -21.68 7.71 -4.36
C ARG A 259 -20.18 8.06 -4.33
N LYS A 260 -19.86 9.36 -4.41
CA LYS A 260 -18.47 9.86 -4.32
C LYS A 260 -17.78 9.41 -3.04
N PRO A 261 -16.46 9.18 -3.05
CA PRO A 261 -15.70 8.92 -1.84
C PRO A 261 -15.77 10.12 -0.89
N ILE A 262 -15.73 9.86 0.41
CA ILE A 262 -15.63 10.90 1.43
C ILE A 262 -14.14 11.30 1.49
N LYS A 263 -13.89 12.61 1.34
CA LYS A 263 -12.54 13.14 1.54
C LYS A 263 -12.22 13.20 3.04
N PRO A 264 -11.06 12.73 3.47
CA PRO A 264 -10.66 12.84 4.86
C PRO A 264 -10.50 14.31 5.26
N PHE A 265 -10.84 14.63 6.52
CA PHE A 265 -10.62 15.97 7.08
C PHE A 265 -9.15 16.08 7.50
N THR A 266 -8.47 17.13 7.06
CA THR A 266 -7.04 17.34 7.25
C THR A 266 -6.71 18.44 8.26
N VAL A 267 -5.50 18.41 8.79
CA VAL A 267 -4.99 19.48 9.69
C VAL A 267 -5.05 20.85 9.03
N SER A 268 -4.69 20.94 7.75
CA SER A 268 -4.78 22.20 7.00
C SER A 268 -6.20 22.75 6.95
N GLN A 269 -7.19 21.89 6.75
CA GLN A 269 -8.60 22.29 6.77
C GLN A 269 -9.04 22.77 8.15
N LEU A 270 -8.58 22.11 9.23
CA LEU A 270 -8.82 22.56 10.61
C LEU A 270 -8.23 23.94 10.85
N VAL A 271 -6.97 24.17 10.47
CA VAL A 271 -6.29 25.46 10.64
C VAL A 271 -7.02 26.56 9.89
N ILE A 272 -7.41 26.32 8.63
CA ILE A 272 -8.18 27.29 7.83
C ILE A 272 -9.51 27.60 8.52
N LEU A 273 -10.23 26.60 9.02
CA LEU A 273 -11.48 26.79 9.74
C LEU A 273 -11.30 27.66 10.99
N LEU A 274 -10.27 27.37 11.79
CA LEU A 274 -9.97 28.15 13.01
C LEU A 274 -9.60 29.59 12.67
N LEU A 275 -8.83 29.82 11.62
CA LEU A 275 -8.51 31.17 11.15
C LEU A 275 -9.74 31.92 10.69
N MET A 276 -10.65 31.29 9.95
CA MET A 276 -11.91 31.91 9.54
C MET A 276 -12.78 32.29 10.76
N ILE A 277 -12.88 31.40 11.75
CA ILE A 277 -13.59 31.69 13.00
C ILE A 277 -12.98 32.89 13.72
N LEU A 278 -11.64 32.92 13.84
CA LEU A 278 -10.94 34.03 14.47
C LEU A 278 -11.19 35.37 13.75
N ILE A 279 -11.14 35.37 12.40
CA ILE A 279 -11.45 36.55 11.61
C ILE A 279 -12.87 37.04 11.88
N VAL A 280 -13.86 36.15 11.91
CA VAL A 280 -15.25 36.50 12.23
C VAL A 280 -15.37 37.13 13.62
N ILE A 281 -14.70 36.52 14.62
CA ILE A 281 -14.71 37.09 15.99
C ILE A 281 -14.14 38.50 16.01
N ILE A 282 -13.01 38.74 15.33
CA ILE A 282 -12.36 40.06 15.25
C ILE A 282 -13.30 41.07 14.58
N LEU A 283 -13.93 40.70 13.48
CA LEU A 283 -14.87 41.57 12.77
C LEU A 283 -16.10 41.94 13.63
N VAL A 284 -16.68 40.97 14.32
CA VAL A 284 -17.81 41.18 15.24
C VAL A 284 -17.39 42.07 16.40
N TYR A 285 -16.22 41.85 16.98
CA TYR A 285 -15.68 42.67 18.06
C TYR A 285 -15.48 44.12 17.61
N ARG A 286 -14.84 44.29 16.44
CA ARG A 286 -14.64 45.65 15.87
C ARG A 286 -15.93 46.40 15.60
N ASN A 287 -16.95 45.72 15.04
CA ASN A 287 -18.25 46.37 14.76
C ASN A 287 -19.06 46.70 16.02
N ARG A 288 -18.79 46.08 17.17
CA ARG A 288 -19.45 46.40 18.45
C ARG A 288 -18.80 47.60 19.15
N HIS A 289 -17.61 48.01 18.74
CA HIS A 289 -16.86 49.10 19.38
C HIS A 289 -16.69 50.31 18.45
N GLN A 290 -17.31 50.31 17.30
CA GLN A 290 -17.60 51.48 16.45
C GLN A 290 -19.04 51.95 16.68
#